data_2485a0894e814612dd84674c1f1271c2
#
_entry.id   2485a0894e814612dd84674c1f1271c2
#
_cell.length_a   1.000
_cell.length_b   1.000
_cell.length_c   1.000
_cell.angle_alpha   90.00
_cell.angle_beta   90.00
_cell.angle_gamma   90.00
#
_symmetry.space_group_name_H-M   'P 1'
#
loop_
_entity.id
_entity.type
_entity.pdbx_description
1 polymer ?
#
loop_
_entity_poly.entity_id
_entity_poly.type
_entity_poly.pdbx_seq_one_letter_code
_entity_poly.pdbx_strand_id
1 'polypeptide(L)'
;MKKVLIVEDDPVWAKLMQYYISEAGADSRVVIAPGQALEMIDDWHPDALVLDMLLASETGVALLNELKSHEDLANLPIIVCSNVGITRDDMEPFGVRAVLDKSTMTPAQVRQALTEVLQ
;
A
#
# COMPACT_ATOMS: atom_id res chain seq x y z
N MET A 1 -15.60 9.16 4.34
CA MET A 1 -14.87 7.94 4.72
C MET A 1 -13.57 7.88 3.94
N LYS A 2 -12.47 7.61 4.62
CA LYS A 2 -11.18 7.45 3.96
C LYS A 2 -11.18 6.21 3.06
N LYS A 3 -10.38 6.23 2.02
CA LYS A 3 -10.33 5.18 1.01
C LYS A 3 -8.90 4.66 0.88
N VAL A 4 -8.73 3.35 0.91
CA VAL A 4 -7.42 2.70 0.78
C VAL A 4 -7.45 1.74 -0.40
N LEU A 5 -6.51 1.91 -1.31
CA LEU A 5 -6.34 0.98 -2.43
C LEU A 5 -5.28 -0.05 -2.06
N ILE A 6 -5.62 -1.33 -2.25
CA ILE A 6 -4.73 -2.45 -1.99
C ILE A 6 -4.27 -3.02 -3.33
N VAL A 7 -2.96 -3.11 -3.53
CA VAL A 7 -2.36 -3.78 -4.69
C VAL A 7 -1.77 -5.09 -4.20
N GLU A 8 -2.49 -6.20 -4.41
CA GLU A 8 -2.14 -7.51 -3.86
C GLU A 8 -2.79 -8.61 -4.69
N ASP A 9 -2.00 -9.55 -5.17
CA ASP A 9 -2.51 -10.67 -5.97
C ASP A 9 -2.95 -11.88 -5.12
N ASP A 10 -2.50 -11.98 -3.88
CA ASP A 10 -2.91 -13.06 -2.97
C ASP A 10 -4.24 -12.69 -2.31
N PRO A 11 -5.33 -13.44 -2.59
CA PRO A 11 -6.64 -13.10 -2.04
C PRO A 11 -6.71 -13.21 -0.52
N VAL A 12 -5.90 -14.04 0.10
CA VAL A 12 -5.88 -14.20 1.56
C VAL A 12 -5.32 -12.94 2.21
N TRP A 13 -4.18 -12.45 1.71
CA TRP A 13 -3.59 -11.21 2.22
C TRP A 13 -4.46 -9.99 1.91
N ALA A 14 -5.07 -9.97 0.74
CA ALA A 14 -5.98 -8.87 0.38
C ALA A 14 -7.16 -8.80 1.36
N LYS A 15 -7.77 -9.93 1.67
CA LYS A 15 -8.89 -9.99 2.63
C LYS A 15 -8.45 -9.57 4.04
N LEU A 16 -7.28 -9.99 4.46
CA LEU A 16 -6.74 -9.61 5.75
C LEU A 16 -6.57 -8.10 5.85
N MET A 17 -5.99 -7.49 4.83
CA MET A 17 -5.82 -6.04 4.81
C MET A 17 -7.17 -5.32 4.76
N GLN A 18 -8.13 -5.83 4.00
CA GLN A 18 -9.48 -5.27 3.96
C GLN A 18 -10.14 -5.29 5.34
N TYR A 19 -9.92 -6.37 6.10
CA TYR A 19 -10.42 -6.48 7.46
C TYR A 19 -9.85 -5.36 8.35
N TYR A 20 -8.53 -5.16 8.33
CA TYR A 20 -7.90 -4.13 9.14
C TYR A 20 -8.32 -2.72 8.72
N ILE A 21 -8.47 -2.48 7.43
CA ILE A 21 -8.91 -1.19 6.91
C ILE A 21 -10.36 -0.92 7.34
N SER A 22 -11.22 -1.92 7.25
CA SER A 22 -12.61 -1.81 7.71
C SER A 22 -12.68 -1.52 9.21
N GLU A 23 -11.84 -2.22 10.00
CA GLU A 23 -11.74 -1.99 11.44
C GLU A 23 -11.33 -0.55 11.76
N ALA A 24 -10.47 0.03 10.92
CA ALA A 24 -10.04 1.42 11.06
C ALA A 24 -11.09 2.44 10.59
N GLY A 25 -12.25 1.98 10.13
CA GLY A 25 -13.32 2.86 9.67
C GLY A 25 -13.15 3.39 8.26
N ALA A 26 -12.33 2.75 7.44
CA ALA A 26 -12.07 3.15 6.07
C ALA A 26 -12.65 2.16 5.07
N ASP A 27 -12.81 2.62 3.83
CA ASP A 27 -13.24 1.78 2.73
C ASP A 27 -12.02 1.29 1.96
N SER A 28 -12.13 0.16 1.25
CA SER A 28 -11.02 -0.39 0.50
C SER A 28 -11.46 -0.99 -0.83
N ARG A 29 -10.53 -0.98 -1.77
CA ARG A 29 -10.65 -1.72 -3.04
C ARG A 29 -9.36 -2.46 -3.29
N VAL A 30 -9.42 -3.54 -4.04
CA VAL A 30 -8.26 -4.38 -4.35
C VAL A 30 -8.06 -4.43 -5.85
N VAL A 31 -6.82 -4.24 -6.28
CA VAL A 31 -6.37 -4.58 -7.63
C VAL A 31 -5.25 -5.61 -7.51
N ILE A 32 -5.15 -6.49 -8.49
CA ILE A 32 -4.24 -7.63 -8.41
C ILE A 32 -2.89 -7.38 -9.08
N ALA A 33 -2.76 -6.30 -9.81
CA ALA A 33 -1.52 -5.99 -10.52
C ALA A 33 -1.22 -4.49 -10.47
N PRO A 34 0.07 -4.11 -10.39
CA PRO A 34 0.46 -2.70 -10.38
C PRO A 34 -0.05 -1.90 -11.57
N GLY A 35 -0.16 -2.54 -12.75
CA GLY A 35 -0.66 -1.86 -13.95
C GLY A 35 -2.11 -1.39 -13.84
N GLN A 36 -2.91 -1.99 -12.96
CA GLN A 36 -4.29 -1.60 -12.71
C GLN A 36 -4.40 -0.47 -11.69
N ALA A 37 -3.34 -0.24 -10.94
CA ALA A 37 -3.38 0.68 -9.80
C ALA A 37 -3.54 2.13 -10.25
N LEU A 38 -2.82 2.56 -11.26
CA LEU A 38 -2.89 3.95 -11.73
C LEU A 38 -4.28 4.30 -12.22
N GLU A 39 -4.93 3.39 -12.96
CA GLU A 39 -6.29 3.59 -13.43
C GLU A 39 -7.27 3.70 -12.27
N MET A 40 -7.15 2.82 -11.29
CA MET A 40 -8.00 2.83 -10.11
C MET A 40 -7.78 4.08 -9.25
N ILE A 41 -6.53 4.51 -9.11
CA ILE A 41 -6.20 5.75 -8.39
C ILE A 41 -6.88 6.94 -9.07
N ASP A 42 -6.81 7.00 -10.38
CA ASP A 42 -7.40 8.07 -11.16
C ASP A 42 -8.93 8.11 -11.06
N ASP A 43 -9.57 6.94 -11.05
CA ASP A 43 -11.02 6.81 -10.99
C ASP A 43 -11.59 7.01 -9.58
N TRP A 44 -10.89 6.49 -8.57
CA TRP A 44 -11.44 6.38 -7.21
C TRP A 44 -10.85 7.39 -6.23
N HIS A 45 -9.70 7.95 -6.50
CA HIS A 45 -9.00 8.91 -5.65
C HIS A 45 -8.79 8.40 -4.21
N PRO A 46 -8.05 7.30 -4.02
CA PRO A 46 -7.79 6.79 -2.67
C PRO A 46 -6.96 7.77 -1.84
N ASP A 47 -7.11 7.69 -0.53
CA ASP A 47 -6.36 8.50 0.42
C ASP A 47 -5.04 7.85 0.81
N ALA A 48 -4.88 6.56 0.58
CA ALA A 48 -3.67 5.81 0.87
C ALA A 48 -3.58 4.57 -0.01
N LEU A 49 -2.37 4.03 -0.12
CA LEU A 49 -2.07 2.84 -0.91
C LEU A 49 -1.38 1.80 -0.04
N VAL A 50 -1.81 0.54 -0.15
CA VAL A 50 -1.09 -0.60 0.42
C VAL A 50 -0.56 -1.41 -0.76
N LEU A 51 0.75 -1.53 -0.86
CA LEU A 51 1.42 -2.18 -1.98
C LEU A 51 2.19 -3.41 -1.52
N ASP A 52 1.89 -4.56 -2.13
CA ASP A 52 2.67 -5.77 -1.94
C ASP A 52 3.92 -5.73 -2.82
N MET A 53 5.08 -5.70 -2.17
CA MET A 53 6.38 -5.76 -2.84
C MET A 53 6.94 -7.17 -2.89
N LEU A 54 6.16 -8.19 -2.58
CA LEU A 54 6.58 -9.58 -2.78
C LEU A 54 6.79 -9.86 -4.26
N LEU A 55 5.94 -9.25 -5.03
CA LEU A 55 6.13 -9.17 -6.45
C LEU A 55 7.22 -8.14 -6.78
N ALA A 56 8.15 -7.95 -5.87
CA ALA A 56 9.25 -7.00 -5.96
C ALA A 56 10.06 -7.18 -7.21
N SER A 57 9.36 -7.48 -8.06
CA SER A 57 9.71 -7.36 -9.40
C SER A 57 9.84 -5.90 -9.68
N GLU A 58 10.43 -5.66 -10.75
CA GLU A 58 10.55 -4.35 -11.37
C GLU A 58 9.24 -3.59 -11.40
N THR A 59 8.09 -4.31 -11.39
CA THR A 59 6.76 -3.70 -11.49
C THR A 59 6.33 -2.93 -10.23
N GLY A 60 6.68 -3.42 -9.04
CA GLY A 60 6.37 -2.71 -7.80
C GLY A 60 7.16 -1.42 -7.67
N VAL A 61 8.46 -1.48 -7.97
CA VAL A 61 9.34 -0.32 -7.99
C VAL A 61 8.93 0.66 -9.08
N ALA A 62 8.55 0.14 -10.25
CA ALA A 62 8.08 0.97 -11.36
C ALA A 62 6.82 1.74 -10.97
N LEU A 63 5.88 1.11 -10.25
CA LEU A 63 4.69 1.80 -9.76
C LEU A 63 5.06 2.92 -8.78
N LEU A 64 5.98 2.66 -7.84
CA LEU A 64 6.42 3.69 -6.89
C LEU A 64 7.06 4.87 -7.60
N ASN A 65 7.90 4.61 -8.59
CA ASN A 65 8.52 5.66 -9.39
C ASN A 65 7.49 6.46 -10.18
N GLU A 66 6.51 5.77 -10.76
CA GLU A 66 5.44 6.41 -11.52
C GLU A 66 4.62 7.35 -10.62
N LEU A 67 4.23 6.88 -9.44
CA LEU A 67 3.48 7.70 -8.48
C LEU A 67 4.26 8.94 -8.07
N LYS A 68 5.54 8.77 -7.83
CA LYS A 68 6.40 9.88 -7.42
C LYS A 68 6.60 10.92 -8.52
N SER A 69 6.51 10.49 -9.78
CA SER A 69 6.68 11.38 -10.93
C SER A 69 5.43 12.22 -11.23
N HIS A 70 4.27 11.86 -10.68
CA HIS A 70 3.04 12.63 -10.84
C HIS A 70 2.90 13.61 -9.67
N GLU A 71 2.78 14.88 -9.98
CA GLU A 71 2.73 15.94 -8.99
C GLU A 71 1.58 15.76 -7.99
N ASP A 72 0.42 15.34 -8.47
CA ASP A 72 -0.77 15.11 -7.66
C ASP A 72 -0.73 13.81 -6.84
N LEU A 73 0.14 12.88 -7.19
CA LEU A 73 0.25 11.58 -6.52
C LEU A 73 1.53 11.44 -5.69
N ALA A 74 2.46 12.37 -5.81
CA ALA A 74 3.76 12.28 -5.15
C ALA A 74 3.66 12.23 -3.61
N ASN A 75 2.58 12.76 -3.06
CA ASN A 75 2.33 12.80 -1.62
C ASN A 75 1.33 11.75 -1.15
N LEU A 76 0.88 10.85 -2.02
CA LEU A 76 -0.03 9.77 -1.63
C LEU A 76 0.66 8.88 -0.58
N PRO A 77 0.09 8.73 0.62
CA PRO A 77 0.70 7.88 1.64
C PRO A 77 0.70 6.42 1.21
N ILE A 78 1.83 5.74 1.39
CA ILE A 78 2.02 4.36 0.94
C ILE A 78 2.52 3.49 2.09
N ILE A 79 1.87 2.34 2.28
CA ILE A 79 2.35 1.26 3.12
C ILE A 79 2.84 0.16 2.19
N VAL A 80 4.05 -0.33 2.39
CA VAL A 80 4.60 -1.48 1.67
C VAL A 80 4.53 -2.71 2.56
N CYS A 81 3.99 -3.81 2.04
CA CYS A 81 4.02 -5.12 2.68
C CYS A 81 4.94 -6.03 1.88
N SER A 82 5.82 -6.77 2.55
CA SER A 82 6.82 -7.58 1.85
C SER A 82 7.27 -8.77 2.68
N ASN A 83 7.67 -9.86 1.99
CA ASN A 83 8.34 -11.01 2.60
C ASN A 83 9.85 -10.95 2.43
N VAL A 84 10.41 -9.91 1.83
CA VAL A 84 11.78 -9.91 1.33
C VAL A 84 12.72 -8.95 2.07
N GLY A 85 12.53 -8.73 3.35
CA GLY A 85 13.49 -7.98 4.14
C GLY A 85 13.73 -6.54 3.68
N ILE A 86 12.75 -5.93 3.06
CA ILE A 86 12.81 -4.53 2.66
C ILE A 86 12.63 -3.67 3.91
N THR A 87 13.47 -2.66 4.09
CA THR A 87 13.39 -1.76 5.23
C THR A 87 12.72 -0.46 4.87
N ARG A 88 12.28 0.28 5.88
CA ARG A 88 11.72 1.62 5.69
C ARG A 88 12.75 2.55 5.03
N ASP A 89 14.02 2.42 5.42
CA ASP A 89 15.10 3.24 4.84
C ASP A 89 15.24 2.99 3.34
N ASP A 90 15.11 1.73 2.91
CA ASP A 90 15.15 1.38 1.48
C ASP A 90 14.03 2.04 0.70
N MET A 91 12.88 2.25 1.32
CA MET A 91 11.67 2.77 0.67
C MET A 91 11.47 4.27 0.87
N GLU A 92 12.24 4.90 1.72
CA GLU A 92 12.11 6.34 1.99
C GLU A 92 12.19 7.21 0.73
N PRO A 93 13.11 6.93 -0.21
CA PRO A 93 13.19 7.72 -1.44
C PRO A 93 11.91 7.71 -2.28
N PHE A 94 11.03 6.71 -2.08
CA PHE A 94 9.77 6.58 -2.80
C PHE A 94 8.58 7.19 -2.05
N GLY A 95 8.82 7.80 -0.89
CA GLY A 95 7.74 8.39 -0.09
C GLY A 95 6.90 7.37 0.67
N VAL A 96 7.42 6.16 0.86
CA VAL A 96 6.74 5.11 1.64
C VAL A 96 6.81 5.46 3.11
N ARG A 97 5.66 5.42 3.79
CA ARG A 97 5.55 5.81 5.20
C ARG A 97 5.70 4.67 6.18
N ALA A 98 5.39 3.45 5.76
CA ALA A 98 5.54 2.28 6.62
C ALA A 98 5.88 1.06 5.77
N VAL A 99 6.69 0.18 6.32
CA VAL A 99 7.01 -1.11 5.72
C VAL A 99 6.62 -2.19 6.72
N LEU A 100 5.78 -3.12 6.29
CA LEU A 100 5.34 -4.26 7.09
C LEU A 100 5.94 -5.53 6.52
N ASP A 101 6.60 -6.31 7.37
CA ASP A 101 7.12 -7.62 6.99
C ASP A 101 6.01 -8.64 7.18
N LYS A 102 5.58 -9.27 6.10
CA LYS A 102 4.48 -10.24 6.13
C LYS A 102 4.75 -11.43 7.05
N SER A 103 6.02 -11.80 7.25
CA SER A 103 6.39 -12.94 8.09
C SER A 103 6.40 -12.62 9.58
N THR A 104 6.51 -11.35 9.96
CA THR A 104 6.69 -10.95 11.35
C THR A 104 5.70 -9.89 11.83
N MET A 105 4.92 -9.27 10.93
CA MET A 105 4.02 -8.18 11.32
C MET A 105 2.94 -8.64 12.31
N THR A 106 2.69 -7.80 13.29
CA THR A 106 1.66 -8.03 14.30
C THR A 106 0.42 -7.18 13.96
N PRO A 107 -0.76 -7.55 14.52
CA PRO A 107 -1.95 -6.70 14.37
C PRO A 107 -1.73 -5.26 14.82
N ALA A 108 -0.98 -5.06 15.90
CA ALA A 108 -0.67 -3.73 16.41
C ALA A 108 0.12 -2.91 15.40
N GLN A 109 1.09 -3.53 14.74
CA GLN A 109 1.89 -2.86 13.70
C GLN A 109 1.05 -2.46 12.50
N VAL A 110 0.15 -3.33 12.06
CA VAL A 110 -0.76 -3.04 10.94
C VAL A 110 -1.68 -1.86 11.29
N ARG A 111 -2.26 -1.89 12.48
CA ARG A 111 -3.15 -0.81 12.95
C ARG A 111 -2.43 0.52 13.03
N GLN A 112 -1.21 0.50 13.54
CA GLN A 112 -0.40 1.71 13.65
C GLN A 112 -0.06 2.29 12.28
N ALA A 113 0.35 1.44 11.34
CA ALA A 113 0.65 1.87 9.97
C ALA A 113 -0.58 2.52 9.32
N LEU A 114 -1.75 1.91 9.47
CA LEU A 114 -3.00 2.47 8.95
C LEU A 114 -3.34 3.81 9.61
N THR A 115 -3.15 3.93 10.91
CA THR A 115 -3.37 5.19 11.63
C THR A 115 -2.49 6.30 11.05
N GLU A 116 -1.23 6.00 10.80
CA GLU A 116 -0.28 6.98 10.24
C GLU A 116 -0.70 7.49 8.86
N VAL A 117 -1.16 6.59 7.98
CA VAL A 117 -1.50 6.99 6.61
C VAL A 117 -2.90 7.55 6.46
N LEU A 118 -3.78 7.32 7.43
CA LEU A 118 -5.18 7.77 7.37
C LEU A 118 -5.47 9.03 8.21
N GLN A 119 -4.43 9.59 8.78
CA GLN A 119 -4.57 10.85 9.53
C GLN A 119 -4.93 12.04 8.65
#